data_e2835cb7b7b838cb6f471a2f0a743e02
#
_entry.id   e2835cb7b7b838cb6f471a2f0a743e02
#
_cell.length_a   1.000
_cell.length_b   1.000
_cell.length_c   1.000
_cell.angle_alpha   90.00
_cell.angle_beta   90.00
_cell.angle_gamma   90.00
#
_symmetry.space_group_name_H-M   'P 1'
#
loop_
_entity.id
_entity.type
_entity.pdbx_description
1 polymer ?
#
loop_
_entity_poly.entity_id
_entity_poly.type
_entity_poly.pdbx_seq_one_letter_code
_entity_poly.pdbx_strand_id
1 'polypeptide(L)'
;MITIIGPTASGKTSFAAALSARIGAEIISADSRQVYRRMDIGTGKDLDDYVVNDKKIPYHLIDIAEPGTQYNLFQYQQDFHTVYDKLQSGNRPIVLCGGTGLYVEAVLKGYALSPVPQDPVLRESLEGKSLSELEKILVELKTRNHSVMHNKTDVDTTNRAIRAIEIETYQLSHPVGERQMPKVNSLIIGLDINRDERRRKITQRLKDRLANGMVEEVKSLLDSGIPAENLIYYGLEYKFVTQYIIGELSFDEMFAALEIAIHQFAKRQMTWFRGMERRGFQIHWLNTSLPMDEKIKFAESLLGNDNIIN
;
A
#
# COMPACT_ATOMS: atom_id res chain seq x y z
N MET A 1 -3.33 -8.16 -17.21
CA MET A 1 -3.75 -7.93 -15.81
C MET A 1 -4.61 -6.66 -15.73
N ILE A 2 -5.53 -6.57 -14.77
CA ILE A 2 -6.29 -5.34 -14.45
C ILE A 2 -5.80 -4.84 -13.11
N THR A 3 -5.61 -3.52 -12.97
CA THR A 3 -5.21 -2.89 -11.69
C THR A 3 -6.30 -1.93 -11.22
N ILE A 4 -6.82 -2.15 -10.00
CA ILE A 4 -7.84 -1.31 -9.39
C ILE A 4 -7.22 -0.51 -8.27
N ILE A 5 -7.20 0.81 -8.43
CA ILE A 5 -6.64 1.76 -7.46
C ILE A 5 -7.70 2.76 -6.98
N GLY A 6 -7.42 3.39 -5.87
CA GLY A 6 -8.27 4.44 -5.32
C GLY A 6 -7.97 4.69 -3.84
N PRO A 7 -8.47 5.77 -3.27
CA PRO A 7 -8.23 6.11 -1.87
C PRO A 7 -8.96 5.15 -0.91
N THR A 8 -8.62 5.22 0.37
CA THR A 8 -9.39 4.49 1.40
C THR A 8 -10.86 4.89 1.34
N ALA A 9 -11.75 3.98 1.68
CA ALA A 9 -13.21 4.13 1.65
C ALA A 9 -13.83 4.41 0.26
N SER A 10 -13.13 4.08 -0.85
CA SER A 10 -13.67 4.21 -2.22
C SER A 10 -14.44 2.98 -2.72
N GLY A 11 -14.45 1.85 -1.99
CA GLY A 11 -15.10 0.60 -2.42
C GLY A 11 -14.27 -0.21 -3.42
N LYS A 12 -12.92 -0.09 -3.37
CA LYS A 12 -12.01 -0.84 -4.26
C LYS A 12 -12.20 -2.35 -4.16
N THR A 13 -12.25 -2.88 -2.94
CA THR A 13 -12.31 -4.33 -2.67
C THR A 13 -13.59 -4.92 -3.23
N SER A 14 -14.74 -4.32 -2.90
CA SER A 14 -16.04 -4.76 -3.40
C SER A 14 -16.12 -4.72 -4.93
N PHE A 15 -15.57 -3.67 -5.56
CA PHE A 15 -15.51 -3.58 -7.03
C PHE A 15 -14.56 -4.62 -7.64
N ALA A 16 -13.37 -4.80 -7.04
CA ALA A 16 -12.40 -5.81 -7.47
C ALA A 16 -12.99 -7.23 -7.38
N ALA A 17 -13.66 -7.55 -6.28
CA ALA A 17 -14.31 -8.85 -6.08
C ALA A 17 -15.45 -9.08 -7.08
N ALA A 18 -16.32 -8.08 -7.28
CA ALA A 18 -17.43 -8.18 -8.25
C ALA A 18 -16.91 -8.37 -9.69
N LEU A 19 -15.87 -7.60 -10.09
CA LEU A 19 -15.24 -7.78 -11.40
C LEU A 19 -14.56 -9.14 -11.52
N SER A 20 -13.83 -9.57 -10.49
CA SER A 20 -13.16 -10.88 -10.48
C SER A 20 -14.16 -12.04 -10.58
N ALA A 21 -15.30 -11.95 -9.89
CA ALA A 21 -16.40 -12.93 -10.03
C ALA A 21 -16.92 -13.01 -11.47
N ARG A 22 -16.97 -11.86 -12.15
CA ARG A 22 -17.50 -11.77 -13.53
C ARG A 22 -16.56 -12.36 -14.57
N ILE A 23 -15.23 -12.14 -14.41
CA ILE A 23 -14.23 -12.56 -15.41
C ILE A 23 -13.43 -13.81 -14.99
N GLY A 24 -13.75 -14.42 -13.85
CA GLY A 24 -13.04 -15.60 -13.33
C GLY A 24 -11.62 -15.28 -12.84
N ALA A 25 -11.36 -14.06 -12.38
CA ALA A 25 -10.04 -13.62 -11.93
C ALA A 25 -9.77 -13.95 -10.46
N GLU A 26 -8.47 -14.00 -10.12
CA GLU A 26 -7.98 -13.99 -8.75
C GLU A 26 -7.40 -12.63 -8.39
N ILE A 27 -7.51 -12.23 -7.12
CA ILE A 27 -7.10 -10.89 -6.67
C ILE A 27 -5.74 -10.97 -5.99
N ILE A 28 -4.79 -10.09 -6.38
CA ILE A 28 -3.57 -9.83 -5.63
C ILE A 28 -3.73 -8.50 -4.89
N SER A 29 -3.58 -8.51 -3.56
CA SER A 29 -3.65 -7.29 -2.76
C SER A 29 -2.40 -6.44 -2.93
N ALA A 30 -2.57 -5.13 -3.14
CA ALA A 30 -1.52 -4.11 -3.09
C ALA A 30 -1.75 -3.15 -1.92
N ASP A 31 -1.91 -3.72 -0.73
CA ASP A 31 -2.04 -2.98 0.53
C ASP A 31 -0.94 -3.39 1.50
N SER A 32 -0.10 -2.43 1.91
CA SER A 32 1.06 -2.69 2.77
C SER A 32 0.70 -3.02 4.23
N ARG A 33 -0.57 -2.97 4.60
CA ARG A 33 -1.04 -3.26 5.95
C ARG A 33 -1.82 -4.56 6.04
N GLN A 34 -2.55 -4.92 4.99
CA GLN A 34 -3.31 -6.17 4.95
C GLN A 34 -2.43 -7.44 4.88
N VAL A 35 -1.14 -7.28 4.67
CA VAL A 35 -0.18 -8.40 4.69
C VAL A 35 -0.04 -9.05 6.08
N TYR A 36 -0.34 -8.34 7.16
CA TYR A 36 -0.13 -8.82 8.52
C TYR A 36 -1.31 -9.62 9.05
N ARG A 37 -1.05 -10.81 9.58
CA ARG A 37 -2.05 -11.68 10.24
C ARG A 37 -2.61 -11.03 11.50
N ARG A 38 -3.84 -11.35 11.87
CA ARG A 38 -4.50 -10.86 13.08
C ARG A 38 -4.63 -9.34 13.18
N MET A 39 -4.40 -8.63 12.08
CA MET A 39 -4.56 -7.19 11.96
C MET A 39 -5.68 -6.92 10.95
N ASP A 40 -6.92 -7.21 11.33
CA ASP A 40 -8.04 -7.32 10.39
C ASP A 40 -8.88 -6.04 10.35
N ILE A 41 -9.37 -5.61 11.54
CA ILE A 41 -10.26 -4.45 11.65
C ILE A 41 -9.51 -3.16 11.37
N GLY A 42 -8.36 -2.96 12.02
CA GLY A 42 -7.55 -1.75 11.85
C GLY A 42 -7.00 -1.58 10.43
N THR A 43 -6.62 -2.66 9.73
CA THR A 43 -6.16 -2.59 8.35
C THR A 43 -7.30 -2.57 7.33
N GLY A 44 -8.50 -2.95 7.75
CA GLY A 44 -9.68 -3.03 6.90
C GLY A 44 -9.57 -4.05 5.80
N LYS A 45 -9.27 -5.27 6.19
CA LYS A 45 -9.24 -6.39 5.26
C LYS A 45 -10.62 -6.65 4.67
N ASP A 46 -11.69 -6.38 5.45
CA ASP A 46 -13.09 -6.51 5.02
C ASP A 46 -13.28 -7.80 4.18
N LEU A 47 -12.89 -8.97 4.77
CA LEU A 47 -12.79 -10.24 4.04
C LEU A 47 -14.13 -10.72 3.45
N ASP A 48 -15.24 -10.25 4.00
CA ASP A 48 -16.58 -10.52 3.46
C ASP A 48 -16.79 -9.88 2.08
N ASP A 49 -16.07 -8.82 1.75
CA ASP A 49 -16.08 -8.22 0.40
C ASP A 49 -15.59 -9.20 -0.68
N TYR A 50 -14.82 -10.24 -0.31
CA TYR A 50 -14.34 -11.27 -1.24
C TYR A 50 -15.35 -12.42 -1.44
N VAL A 51 -16.55 -12.30 -0.91
CA VAL A 51 -17.65 -13.24 -1.15
C VAL A 51 -18.68 -12.56 -2.05
N VAL A 52 -18.86 -13.07 -3.26
CA VAL A 52 -19.80 -12.54 -4.26
C VAL A 52 -20.76 -13.65 -4.67
N ASN A 53 -22.07 -13.48 -4.43
CA ASN A 53 -23.10 -14.50 -4.71
C ASN A 53 -22.70 -15.87 -4.13
N ASP A 54 -22.37 -15.92 -2.85
CA ASP A 54 -21.95 -17.11 -2.09
C ASP A 54 -20.69 -17.81 -2.61
N LYS A 55 -19.95 -17.17 -3.53
CA LYS A 55 -18.68 -17.67 -4.03
C LYS A 55 -17.52 -16.83 -3.47
N LYS A 56 -16.57 -17.51 -2.84
CA LYS A 56 -15.34 -16.88 -2.37
C LYS A 56 -14.42 -16.60 -3.56
N ILE A 57 -14.04 -15.35 -3.74
CA ILE A 57 -13.06 -14.94 -4.73
C ILE A 57 -11.66 -15.19 -4.15
N PRO A 58 -10.80 -15.95 -4.83
CA PRO A 58 -9.43 -16.18 -4.37
C PRO A 58 -8.65 -14.86 -4.30
N TYR A 59 -7.91 -14.69 -3.20
CA TYR A 59 -7.05 -13.53 -3.00
C TYR A 59 -5.67 -13.96 -2.49
N HIS A 60 -4.67 -13.13 -2.76
CA HIS A 60 -3.27 -13.35 -2.44
C HIS A 60 -2.66 -12.11 -1.78
N LEU A 61 -1.58 -12.30 -1.06
CA LEU A 61 -0.80 -11.28 -0.35
C LEU A 61 -1.60 -10.57 0.75
N ILE A 62 -2.53 -11.30 1.35
CA ILE A 62 -3.20 -10.97 2.61
C ILE A 62 -2.81 -12.03 3.62
N ASP A 63 -2.55 -11.66 4.87
CA ASP A 63 -2.17 -12.59 5.96
C ASP A 63 -0.92 -13.43 5.68
N ILE A 64 0.11 -12.82 5.11
CA ILE A 64 1.36 -13.49 4.75
C ILE A 64 2.52 -13.20 5.70
N ALA A 65 2.42 -12.18 6.55
CA ALA A 65 3.45 -11.76 7.50
C ALA A 65 2.92 -11.78 8.94
N GLU A 66 3.81 -12.07 9.90
CA GLU A 66 3.43 -12.03 11.32
C GLU A 66 3.52 -10.60 11.86
N PRO A 67 2.59 -10.17 12.74
CA PRO A 67 2.73 -8.93 13.49
C PRO A 67 4.01 -8.94 14.33
N GLY A 68 4.67 -7.81 14.47
CA GLY A 68 5.99 -7.71 15.09
C GLY A 68 7.13 -7.71 14.08
N THR A 69 6.88 -8.14 12.84
CA THR A 69 7.88 -8.14 11.74
C THR A 69 7.76 -6.92 10.85
N GLN A 70 8.78 -6.62 10.07
CA GLN A 70 8.75 -5.54 9.07
C GLN A 70 8.67 -6.14 7.68
N TYR A 71 7.56 -5.91 7.00
CA TYR A 71 7.38 -6.28 5.60
C TYR A 71 7.58 -5.05 4.71
N ASN A 72 8.48 -5.13 3.74
CA ASN A 72 8.94 -4.00 2.95
C ASN A 72 8.59 -4.14 1.45
N LEU A 73 8.86 -3.08 0.68
CA LEU A 73 8.57 -3.01 -0.75
C LEU A 73 9.31 -4.09 -1.56
N PHE A 74 10.55 -4.42 -1.20
CA PHE A 74 11.32 -5.47 -1.88
C PHE A 74 10.66 -6.83 -1.70
N GLN A 75 10.28 -7.20 -0.47
CA GLN A 75 9.57 -8.44 -0.17
C GLN A 75 8.23 -8.49 -0.93
N TYR A 76 7.46 -7.39 -0.90
CA TYR A 76 6.21 -7.31 -1.66
C TYR A 76 6.42 -7.57 -3.15
N GLN A 77 7.43 -6.98 -3.77
CA GLN A 77 7.70 -7.17 -5.19
C GLN A 77 8.06 -8.62 -5.51
N GLN A 78 8.88 -9.28 -4.67
CA GLN A 78 9.22 -10.69 -4.84
C GLN A 78 7.99 -11.60 -4.72
N ASP A 79 7.19 -11.39 -3.66
CA ASP A 79 5.98 -12.19 -3.42
C ASP A 79 4.93 -11.95 -4.52
N PHE A 80 4.80 -10.69 -4.99
CA PHE A 80 3.94 -10.37 -6.11
C PHE A 80 4.34 -11.16 -7.37
N HIS A 81 5.60 -11.15 -7.77
CA HIS A 81 6.03 -11.87 -8.97
C HIS A 81 5.87 -13.38 -8.81
N THR A 82 6.12 -13.93 -7.63
CA THR A 82 5.89 -15.36 -7.34
C THR A 82 4.42 -15.76 -7.57
N VAL A 83 3.50 -14.95 -7.06
CA VAL A 83 2.05 -15.20 -7.24
C VAL A 83 1.64 -14.93 -8.69
N TYR A 84 2.11 -13.82 -9.26
CA TYR A 84 1.79 -13.41 -10.63
C TYR A 84 2.19 -14.49 -11.65
N ASP A 85 3.42 -15.00 -11.58
CA ASP A 85 3.96 -16.01 -12.49
C ASP A 85 3.19 -17.34 -12.35
N LYS A 86 2.82 -17.72 -11.13
CA LYS A 86 1.98 -18.90 -10.87
C LYS A 86 0.60 -18.77 -11.52
N LEU A 87 -0.04 -17.61 -11.38
CA LEU A 87 -1.38 -17.37 -11.96
C LEU A 87 -1.31 -17.27 -13.49
N GLN A 88 -0.30 -16.61 -14.01
CA GLN A 88 -0.04 -16.54 -15.46
C GLN A 88 0.16 -17.92 -16.07
N SER A 89 0.96 -18.78 -15.46
CA SER A 89 1.20 -20.15 -15.91
C SER A 89 -0.10 -20.98 -15.95
N GLY A 90 -1.04 -20.66 -15.05
CA GLY A 90 -2.37 -21.28 -15.01
C GLY A 90 -3.39 -20.62 -15.92
N ASN A 91 -3.02 -19.65 -16.76
CA ASN A 91 -3.93 -18.85 -17.59
C ASN A 91 -5.09 -18.23 -16.77
N ARG A 92 -4.82 -17.83 -15.51
CA ARG A 92 -5.80 -17.20 -14.65
C ARG A 92 -5.82 -15.69 -14.88
N PRO A 93 -6.98 -15.08 -15.15
CA PRO A 93 -7.09 -13.62 -15.15
C PRO A 93 -6.71 -13.06 -13.76
N ILE A 94 -6.03 -11.90 -13.74
CA ILE A 94 -5.49 -11.32 -12.51
C ILE A 94 -6.01 -9.92 -12.32
N VAL A 95 -6.50 -9.63 -11.11
CA VAL A 95 -6.84 -8.29 -10.64
C VAL A 95 -5.87 -7.88 -9.54
N LEU A 96 -5.06 -6.86 -9.76
CA LEU A 96 -4.27 -6.20 -8.71
C LEU A 96 -5.16 -5.14 -8.05
N CYS A 97 -5.38 -5.22 -6.73
CA CYS A 97 -6.25 -4.28 -6.02
C CYS A 97 -5.55 -3.68 -4.81
N GLY A 98 -5.46 -2.36 -4.74
CA GLY A 98 -4.92 -1.75 -3.53
C GLY A 98 -4.84 -0.23 -3.50
N GLY A 99 -4.53 0.27 -2.29
CA GLY A 99 -4.39 1.68 -1.99
C GLY A 99 -2.95 2.14 -1.78
N THR A 100 -1.98 1.22 -1.75
CA THR A 100 -0.55 1.53 -1.57
C THR A 100 0.07 1.82 -2.94
N GLY A 101 -0.01 3.08 -3.38
CA GLY A 101 0.42 3.48 -4.73
C GLY A 101 1.87 3.10 -5.05
N LEU A 102 2.77 3.13 -4.06
CA LEU A 102 4.16 2.69 -4.25
C LEU A 102 4.27 1.20 -4.59
N TYR A 103 3.45 0.34 -3.96
CA TYR A 103 3.41 -1.09 -4.26
C TYR A 103 2.94 -1.33 -5.71
N VAL A 104 1.84 -0.69 -6.07
CA VAL A 104 1.30 -0.75 -7.44
C VAL A 104 2.34 -0.28 -8.46
N GLU A 105 2.95 0.88 -8.23
CA GLU A 105 3.91 1.44 -9.18
C GLU A 105 5.19 0.60 -9.32
N ALA A 106 5.68 0.05 -8.20
CA ALA A 106 6.89 -0.78 -8.20
C ALA A 106 6.75 -2.03 -9.05
N VAL A 107 5.60 -2.70 -9.00
CA VAL A 107 5.38 -3.91 -9.82
C VAL A 107 5.07 -3.58 -11.28
N LEU A 108 4.32 -2.51 -11.54
CA LEU A 108 4.00 -2.12 -12.92
C LEU A 108 5.24 -1.62 -13.69
N LYS A 109 6.14 -0.90 -13.03
CA LYS A 109 7.39 -0.39 -13.63
C LYS A 109 8.57 -1.35 -13.54
N GLY A 110 8.45 -2.41 -12.72
CA GLY A 110 9.55 -3.33 -12.48
C GLY A 110 10.73 -2.63 -11.81
N TYR A 111 10.49 -1.93 -10.67
CA TYR A 111 11.56 -1.22 -9.96
C TYR A 111 12.74 -2.15 -9.66
N ALA A 112 13.95 -1.67 -9.91
CA ALA A 112 15.17 -2.33 -9.50
C ALA A 112 15.37 -2.13 -7.99
N LEU A 113 14.87 -3.06 -7.19
CA LEU A 113 14.98 -3.02 -5.73
C LEU A 113 16.05 -4.00 -5.26
N SER A 114 16.81 -3.60 -4.23
CA SER A 114 17.81 -4.43 -3.59
C SER A 114 17.42 -4.73 -2.14
N PRO A 115 17.74 -5.92 -1.62
CA PRO A 115 17.52 -6.25 -0.22
C PRO A 115 18.60 -5.59 0.65
N VAL A 116 18.50 -4.28 0.82
CA VAL A 116 19.46 -3.53 1.66
C VAL A 116 19.06 -3.68 3.12
N PRO A 117 19.90 -4.30 3.98
CA PRO A 117 19.66 -4.39 5.41
C PRO A 117 19.70 -3.00 6.07
N GLN A 118 19.12 -2.90 7.26
CA GLN A 118 19.37 -1.73 8.11
C GLN A 118 20.78 -1.81 8.68
N ASP A 119 21.46 -0.66 8.71
CA ASP A 119 22.80 -0.53 9.30
C ASP A 119 22.71 0.31 10.59
N PRO A 120 22.67 -0.34 11.77
CA PRO A 120 22.56 0.36 13.05
C PRO A 120 23.73 1.34 13.30
N VAL A 121 24.96 0.96 12.90
CA VAL A 121 26.14 1.78 13.09
C VAL A 121 26.09 3.04 12.24
N LEU A 122 25.70 2.88 10.98
CA LEU A 122 25.48 4.03 10.09
C LEU A 122 24.37 4.94 10.62
N ARG A 123 23.25 4.37 11.08
CA ARG A 123 22.13 5.14 11.66
C ARG A 123 22.56 5.96 12.87
N GLU A 124 23.29 5.38 13.80
CA GLU A 124 23.83 6.06 14.96
C GLU A 124 24.75 7.23 14.55
N SER A 125 25.61 7.04 13.54
CA SER A 125 26.47 8.11 13.01
C SER A 125 25.72 9.26 12.35
N LEU A 126 24.48 9.02 11.93
CA LEU A 126 23.60 10.02 11.29
C LEU A 126 22.60 10.63 12.27
N GLU A 127 22.52 10.13 13.49
CA GLU A 127 21.62 10.64 14.51
C GLU A 127 21.94 12.10 14.87
N GLY A 128 20.90 12.89 15.10
CA GLY A 128 21.04 14.33 15.42
C GLY A 128 21.39 15.24 14.25
N LYS A 129 21.70 14.69 13.05
CA LYS A 129 21.93 15.53 11.86
C LYS A 129 20.64 16.16 11.35
N SER A 130 20.74 17.42 10.94
CA SER A 130 19.65 18.12 10.27
C SER A 130 19.34 17.51 8.90
N LEU A 131 18.12 17.71 8.41
CA LEU A 131 17.71 17.24 7.09
C LEU A 131 18.62 17.77 5.97
N SER A 132 19.09 19.01 6.08
CA SER A 132 20.02 19.61 5.11
C SER A 132 21.41 18.94 5.09
N GLU A 133 21.91 18.50 6.25
CA GLU A 133 23.18 17.76 6.33
C GLU A 133 23.02 16.35 5.72
N LEU A 134 21.90 15.67 6.01
CA LEU A 134 21.60 14.36 5.42
C LEU A 134 21.44 14.45 3.91
N GLU A 135 20.82 15.52 3.40
CA GLU A 135 20.67 15.75 1.95
C GLU A 135 22.04 15.91 1.26
N LYS A 136 22.98 16.64 1.87
CA LYS A 136 24.34 16.78 1.34
C LYS A 136 25.06 15.44 1.25
N ILE A 137 25.01 14.64 2.32
CA ILE A 137 25.59 13.28 2.35
C ILE A 137 24.97 12.41 1.25
N LEU A 138 23.66 12.46 1.10
CA LEU A 138 22.96 11.67 0.07
C LEU A 138 23.39 12.09 -1.34
N VAL A 139 23.51 13.39 -1.62
CA VAL A 139 23.96 13.92 -2.93
C VAL A 139 25.37 13.43 -3.26
N GLU A 140 26.30 13.48 -2.28
CA GLU A 140 27.65 12.97 -2.48
C GLU A 140 27.67 11.46 -2.81
N LEU A 141 26.89 10.65 -2.07
CA LEU A 141 26.81 9.22 -2.30
C LEU A 141 26.20 8.92 -3.68
N LYS A 142 25.14 9.60 -4.06
CA LYS A 142 24.51 9.44 -5.37
C LYS A 142 25.48 9.81 -6.52
N THR A 143 26.26 10.86 -6.33
CA THR A 143 27.29 11.23 -7.30
C THR A 143 28.35 10.13 -7.47
N ARG A 144 28.79 9.51 -6.38
CA ARG A 144 29.73 8.38 -6.42
C ARG A 144 29.14 7.12 -7.07
N ASN A 145 27.85 6.87 -6.85
CA ASN A 145 27.13 5.73 -7.44
C ASN A 145 26.68 5.97 -8.88
N HIS A 146 26.95 7.15 -9.46
CA HIS A 146 26.37 7.58 -10.75
C HIS A 146 24.82 7.49 -10.77
N SER A 147 24.18 7.57 -9.62
CA SER A 147 22.74 7.54 -9.47
C SER A 147 22.16 8.97 -9.39
N VAL A 148 20.90 9.11 -9.80
CA VAL A 148 20.21 10.41 -9.83
C VAL A 148 19.21 10.48 -8.69
N MET A 149 19.03 11.65 -8.10
CA MET A 149 17.90 11.90 -7.18
C MET A 149 16.58 11.75 -7.94
N HIS A 150 15.89 10.62 -7.75
CA HIS A 150 14.64 10.35 -8.46
C HIS A 150 13.48 11.22 -7.99
N ASN A 151 13.47 11.67 -6.73
CA ASN A 151 12.41 12.49 -6.15
C ASN A 151 12.93 13.33 -4.97
N LYS A 152 12.34 14.51 -4.76
CA LYS A 152 12.51 15.28 -3.50
C LYS A 152 11.99 14.55 -2.26
N THR A 153 11.23 13.46 -2.44
CA THR A 153 10.63 12.67 -1.35
C THR A 153 11.66 11.86 -0.55
N ASP A 154 12.84 11.60 -1.09
CA ASP A 154 13.91 10.88 -0.38
C ASP A 154 14.44 11.70 0.82
N VAL A 155 14.25 13.00 0.79
CA VAL A 155 14.71 13.95 1.82
C VAL A 155 13.57 14.71 2.52
N ASP A 156 12.33 14.21 2.44
CA ASP A 156 11.17 14.84 3.10
C ASP A 156 11.21 14.71 4.64
N THR A 157 11.84 13.66 5.13
CA THR A 157 11.98 13.37 6.56
C THR A 157 13.35 12.77 6.85
N THR A 158 13.84 13.00 8.08
CA THR A 158 15.12 12.44 8.55
C THR A 158 15.20 10.92 8.34
N ASN A 159 14.15 10.17 8.68
CA ASN A 159 14.11 8.72 8.51
C ASN A 159 14.23 8.28 7.04
N ARG A 160 13.63 9.02 6.11
CA ARG A 160 13.73 8.73 4.66
C ARG A 160 15.12 9.07 4.14
N ALA A 161 15.68 10.19 4.55
CA ALA A 161 17.04 10.60 4.18
C ALA A 161 18.07 9.57 4.68
N ILE A 162 17.98 9.14 5.95
CA ILE A 162 18.84 8.08 6.50
C ILE A 162 18.68 6.79 5.70
N ARG A 163 17.43 6.39 5.39
CA ARG A 163 17.21 5.17 4.59
C ARG A 163 17.78 5.27 3.18
N ALA A 164 17.68 6.41 2.53
CA ALA A 164 18.29 6.64 1.22
C ALA A 164 19.82 6.58 1.30
N ILE A 165 20.42 7.14 2.35
CA ILE A 165 21.86 7.05 2.62
C ILE A 165 22.30 5.59 2.83
N GLU A 166 21.55 4.81 3.62
CA GLU A 166 21.82 3.37 3.79
C GLU A 166 21.85 2.62 2.45
N ILE A 167 20.87 2.89 1.60
CA ILE A 167 20.76 2.23 0.28
C ILE A 167 21.97 2.58 -0.59
N GLU A 168 22.30 3.85 -0.71
CA GLU A 168 23.45 4.32 -1.52
C GLU A 168 24.78 3.81 -0.98
N THR A 169 24.95 3.80 0.36
CA THR A 169 26.18 3.29 1.00
C THR A 169 26.35 1.79 0.76
N TYR A 170 25.27 1.04 0.88
CA TYR A 170 25.27 -0.42 0.61
C TYR A 170 25.60 -0.71 -0.84
N GLN A 171 25.05 0.03 -1.79
CA GLN A 171 25.30 -0.16 -3.22
C GLN A 171 26.75 0.14 -3.62
N LEU A 172 27.45 1.07 -2.95
CA LEU A 172 28.87 1.31 -3.17
C LEU A 172 29.75 0.10 -2.88
N SER A 173 29.42 -0.63 -1.80
CA SER A 173 30.16 -1.82 -1.39
C SER A 173 29.64 -3.12 -2.02
N HIS A 174 28.41 -3.11 -2.52
CA HIS A 174 27.76 -4.25 -3.15
C HIS A 174 27.15 -3.79 -4.49
N PRO A 175 27.99 -3.61 -5.52
CA PRO A 175 27.47 -3.22 -6.82
C PRO A 175 26.47 -4.27 -7.30
N VAL A 176 25.21 -4.00 -7.19
CA VAL A 176 24.14 -4.86 -7.71
C VAL A 176 24.04 -4.53 -9.18
N GLY A 177 24.33 -5.49 -10.06
CA GLY A 177 23.91 -5.37 -11.45
C GLY A 177 22.42 -5.05 -11.48
N GLU A 178 22.00 -4.13 -12.35
CA GLU A 178 20.60 -3.71 -12.48
C GLU A 178 19.70 -4.93 -12.74
N ARG A 179 19.26 -5.59 -11.68
CA ARG A 179 18.26 -6.66 -11.78
C ARG A 179 16.89 -6.00 -11.83
N GLN A 180 16.59 -5.41 -12.96
CA GLN A 180 15.27 -4.87 -13.23
C GLN A 180 14.26 -6.03 -13.24
N MET A 181 13.22 -5.94 -12.43
CA MET A 181 12.12 -6.90 -12.51
C MET A 181 11.31 -6.64 -13.79
N PRO A 182 10.69 -7.68 -14.37
CA PRO A 182 9.85 -7.50 -15.55
C PRO A 182 8.76 -6.45 -15.30
N LYS A 183 8.54 -5.57 -16.28
CA LYS A 183 7.38 -4.67 -16.27
C LYS A 183 6.12 -5.48 -16.51
N VAL A 184 5.08 -5.15 -15.75
CA VAL A 184 3.79 -5.81 -15.89
C VAL A 184 2.80 -4.87 -16.58
N ASN A 185 2.35 -5.26 -17.76
CA ASN A 185 1.31 -4.53 -18.47
C ASN A 185 -0.05 -4.70 -17.78
N SER A 186 -0.74 -3.60 -17.57
CA SER A 186 -2.02 -3.61 -16.87
C SER A 186 -2.95 -2.50 -17.35
N LEU A 187 -4.22 -2.84 -17.51
CA LEU A 187 -5.30 -1.86 -17.60
C LEU A 187 -5.55 -1.29 -16.20
N ILE A 188 -5.41 0.02 -16.02
CA ILE A 188 -5.54 0.65 -14.71
C ILE A 188 -6.89 1.37 -14.61
N ILE A 189 -7.71 0.96 -13.64
CA ILE A 189 -8.98 1.59 -13.31
C ILE A 189 -8.84 2.28 -11.96
N GLY A 190 -8.99 3.60 -11.95
CA GLY A 190 -8.95 4.43 -10.75
C GLY A 190 -10.36 4.73 -10.24
N LEU A 191 -10.62 4.51 -8.95
CA LEU A 191 -11.90 4.89 -8.35
C LEU A 191 -11.89 6.35 -7.92
N ASP A 192 -12.70 7.17 -8.59
CA ASP A 192 -12.88 8.59 -8.27
C ASP A 192 -14.12 8.77 -7.40
N ILE A 193 -13.88 9.15 -6.15
CA ILE A 193 -14.93 9.42 -5.16
C ILE A 193 -14.99 10.91 -4.85
N ASN A 194 -16.21 11.46 -4.83
CA ASN A 194 -16.43 12.83 -4.39
C ASN A 194 -15.82 13.08 -3.00
N ARG A 195 -15.22 14.28 -2.80
CA ARG A 195 -14.49 14.60 -1.57
C ARG A 195 -15.37 14.50 -0.32
N ASP A 196 -16.59 15.03 -0.37
CA ASP A 196 -17.46 15.08 0.81
C ASP A 196 -18.05 13.71 1.11
N GLU A 197 -18.38 12.94 0.09
CA GLU A 197 -18.79 11.54 0.23
C GLU A 197 -17.67 10.70 0.84
N ARG A 198 -16.43 10.86 0.36
CA ARG A 198 -15.27 10.18 0.92
C ARG A 198 -15.08 10.51 2.41
N ARG A 199 -15.20 11.78 2.77
CA ARG A 199 -15.08 12.21 4.17
C ARG A 199 -16.13 11.53 5.04
N ARG A 200 -17.40 11.56 4.63
CA ARG A 200 -18.48 10.88 5.36
C ARG A 200 -18.24 9.39 5.52
N LYS A 201 -17.83 8.71 4.44
CA LYS A 201 -17.52 7.28 4.47
C LYS A 201 -16.33 6.95 5.37
N ILE A 202 -15.28 7.77 5.39
CA ILE A 202 -14.13 7.60 6.30
C ILE A 202 -14.57 7.72 7.76
N THR A 203 -15.28 8.79 8.11
CA THR A 203 -15.76 9.02 9.48
C THR A 203 -16.69 7.89 9.93
N GLN A 204 -17.65 7.48 9.10
CA GLN A 204 -18.58 6.40 9.44
C GLN A 204 -17.82 5.08 9.64
N ARG A 205 -16.95 4.71 8.71
CA ARG A 205 -16.16 3.48 8.80
C ARG A 205 -15.25 3.45 10.04
N LEU A 206 -14.68 4.60 10.45
CA LEU A 206 -13.90 4.69 11.67
C LEU A 206 -14.79 4.41 12.91
N LYS A 207 -15.97 5.00 12.96
CA LYS A 207 -16.93 4.74 14.05
C LYS A 207 -17.34 3.27 14.10
N ASP A 208 -17.68 2.70 12.95
CA ASP A 208 -18.10 1.30 12.85
C ASP A 208 -16.97 0.34 13.31
N ARG A 209 -15.73 0.60 12.94
CA ARG A 209 -14.58 -0.21 13.37
C ARG A 209 -14.30 -0.13 14.85
N LEU A 210 -14.37 1.07 15.44
CA LEU A 210 -14.24 1.24 16.87
C LEU A 210 -15.36 0.53 17.64
N ALA A 211 -16.59 0.57 17.14
CA ALA A 211 -17.72 -0.14 17.73
C ALA A 211 -17.64 -1.67 17.56
N ASN A 212 -16.92 -2.16 16.53
CA ASN A 212 -16.80 -3.57 16.20
C ASN A 212 -15.47 -4.21 16.65
N GLY A 213 -14.78 -3.65 17.65
CA GLY A 213 -13.67 -4.31 18.31
C GLY A 213 -12.26 -3.91 17.86
N MET A 214 -12.09 -2.77 17.20
CA MET A 214 -10.75 -2.32 16.78
C MET A 214 -9.81 -2.06 17.97
N VAL A 215 -10.35 -1.59 19.10
CA VAL A 215 -9.56 -1.39 20.33
C VAL A 215 -9.15 -2.73 20.93
N GLU A 216 -10.06 -3.68 20.95
CA GLU A 216 -9.83 -5.04 21.45
C GLU A 216 -8.81 -5.80 20.58
N GLU A 217 -8.84 -5.60 19.27
CA GLU A 217 -7.83 -6.15 18.34
C GLU A 217 -6.43 -5.66 18.71
N VAL A 218 -6.25 -4.34 18.87
CA VAL A 218 -4.95 -3.76 19.21
C VAL A 218 -4.50 -4.19 20.61
N LYS A 219 -5.41 -4.26 21.57
CA LYS A 219 -5.12 -4.75 22.92
C LYS A 219 -4.66 -6.20 22.91
N SER A 220 -5.33 -7.06 22.14
CA SER A 220 -4.94 -8.47 21.98
C SER A 220 -3.52 -8.63 21.39
N LEU A 221 -3.11 -7.75 20.47
CA LEU A 221 -1.77 -7.75 19.92
C LEU A 221 -0.73 -7.34 20.97
N LEU A 222 -1.00 -6.31 21.79
CA LEU A 222 -0.15 -5.92 22.93
C LEU A 222 -0.04 -7.05 23.95
N ASP A 223 -1.17 -7.65 24.34
CA ASP A 223 -1.23 -8.75 25.30
C ASP A 223 -0.48 -10.01 24.79
N SER A 224 -0.34 -10.17 23.47
CA SER A 224 0.46 -11.23 22.85
C SER A 224 1.97 -10.96 22.89
N GLY A 225 2.42 -9.84 23.47
CA GLY A 225 3.82 -9.48 23.63
C GLY A 225 4.42 -8.66 22.49
N ILE A 226 3.60 -8.12 21.58
CA ILE A 226 4.11 -7.21 20.55
C ILE A 226 4.36 -5.84 21.17
N PRO A 227 5.58 -5.28 21.09
CA PRO A 227 5.92 -3.98 21.66
C PRO A 227 5.05 -2.86 21.06
N ALA A 228 4.69 -1.87 21.90
CA ALA A 228 3.87 -0.74 21.47
C ALA A 228 4.50 0.05 20.31
N GLU A 229 5.82 0.19 20.29
CA GLU A 229 6.55 0.87 19.21
C GLU A 229 6.34 0.18 17.85
N ASN A 230 6.27 -1.15 17.86
CA ASN A 230 6.03 -1.93 16.64
C ASN A 230 4.60 -1.69 16.13
N LEU A 231 3.59 -1.64 17.02
CA LEU A 231 2.22 -1.35 16.63
C LEU A 231 2.07 0.10 16.12
N ILE A 232 2.72 1.06 16.73
CA ILE A 232 2.76 2.47 16.27
C ILE A 232 3.33 2.56 14.86
N TYR A 233 4.24 1.67 14.46
CA TYR A 233 4.81 1.62 13.11
C TYR A 233 3.82 1.13 12.03
N TYR A 234 2.84 0.28 12.37
CA TYR A 234 2.00 -0.40 11.40
C TYR A 234 0.91 0.44 10.73
N GLY A 235 0.76 1.68 11.08
CA GLY A 235 -0.18 2.56 10.40
C GLY A 235 -1.01 3.40 11.36
N LEU A 236 -1.95 4.13 10.79
CA LEU A 236 -2.66 5.17 11.53
C LEU A 236 -3.52 4.58 12.65
N GLU A 237 -4.32 3.58 12.31
CA GLU A 237 -5.25 2.95 13.24
C GLU A 237 -4.50 2.34 14.44
N TYR A 238 -3.48 1.53 14.16
CA TYR A 238 -2.66 0.91 15.22
C TYR A 238 -1.89 1.95 16.02
N LYS A 239 -1.35 2.99 15.38
CA LYS A 239 -0.64 4.06 16.07
C LYS A 239 -1.53 4.73 17.12
N PHE A 240 -2.66 5.28 16.71
CA PHE A 240 -3.48 6.11 17.58
C PHE A 240 -4.22 5.27 18.61
N VAL A 241 -4.67 4.06 18.25
CA VAL A 241 -5.32 3.15 19.22
C VAL A 241 -4.31 2.63 20.24
N THR A 242 -3.08 2.32 19.86
CA THR A 242 -2.02 1.96 20.82
C THR A 242 -1.76 3.11 21.79
N GLN A 243 -1.61 4.35 21.29
CA GLN A 243 -1.41 5.53 22.13
C GLN A 243 -2.56 5.76 23.14
N TYR A 244 -3.79 5.46 22.73
CA TYR A 244 -4.94 5.46 23.65
C TYR A 244 -4.81 4.36 24.72
N ILE A 245 -4.48 3.13 24.34
CA ILE A 245 -4.39 1.99 25.26
C ILE A 245 -3.28 2.20 26.30
N ILE A 246 -2.14 2.76 25.90
CA ILE A 246 -1.02 3.04 26.84
C ILE A 246 -1.19 4.35 27.61
N GLY A 247 -2.30 5.07 27.45
CA GLY A 247 -2.66 6.26 28.22
C GLY A 247 -2.02 7.58 27.77
N GLU A 248 -1.43 7.61 26.56
CA GLU A 248 -0.90 8.85 25.95
C GLU A 248 -2.01 9.78 25.44
N LEU A 249 -3.15 9.23 25.04
CA LEU A 249 -4.31 9.95 24.52
C LEU A 249 -5.59 9.50 25.24
N SER A 250 -6.52 10.42 25.44
CA SER A 250 -7.91 10.07 25.74
C SER A 250 -8.60 9.48 24.50
N PHE A 251 -9.76 8.86 24.67
CA PHE A 251 -10.54 8.30 23.55
C PHE A 251 -10.92 9.39 22.53
N ASP A 252 -11.37 10.56 22.99
CA ASP A 252 -11.79 11.65 22.12
C ASP A 252 -10.60 12.24 21.33
N GLU A 253 -9.43 12.39 21.97
CA GLU A 253 -8.21 12.83 21.30
C GLU A 253 -7.74 11.80 20.26
N MET A 254 -7.76 10.53 20.60
CA MET A 254 -7.43 9.44 19.69
C MET A 254 -8.35 9.45 18.47
N PHE A 255 -9.68 9.52 18.68
CA PHE A 255 -10.66 9.56 17.59
C PHE A 255 -10.43 10.76 16.66
N ALA A 256 -10.32 11.97 17.21
CA ALA A 256 -10.15 13.19 16.44
C ALA A 256 -8.83 13.17 15.64
N ALA A 257 -7.72 12.76 16.27
CA ALA A 257 -6.41 12.70 15.62
C ALA A 257 -6.37 11.63 14.51
N LEU A 258 -6.95 10.45 14.78
CA LEU A 258 -7.02 9.36 13.81
C LEU A 258 -7.89 9.74 12.61
N GLU A 259 -9.07 10.33 12.83
CA GLU A 259 -9.95 10.79 11.75
C GLU A 259 -9.22 11.77 10.80
N ILE A 260 -8.57 12.79 11.37
CA ILE A 260 -7.77 13.76 10.61
C ILE A 260 -6.67 13.04 9.82
N ALA A 261 -5.95 12.12 10.45
CA ALA A 261 -4.85 11.41 9.83
C ALA A 261 -5.32 10.53 8.65
N ILE A 262 -6.48 9.85 8.76
CA ILE A 262 -7.08 9.06 7.67
C ILE A 262 -7.50 9.98 6.50
N HIS A 263 -8.10 11.14 6.77
CA HIS A 263 -8.43 12.11 5.73
C HIS A 263 -7.19 12.60 4.97
N GLN A 264 -6.11 12.89 5.70
CA GLN A 264 -4.83 13.28 5.09
C GLN A 264 -4.21 12.11 4.29
N PHE A 265 -4.32 10.89 4.78
CA PHE A 265 -3.85 9.70 4.08
C PHE A 265 -4.59 9.50 2.76
N ALA A 266 -5.92 9.58 2.76
CA ALA A 266 -6.73 9.51 1.53
C ALA A 266 -6.35 10.59 0.51
N LYS A 267 -6.04 11.80 0.97
CA LYS A 267 -5.54 12.89 0.10
C LYS A 267 -4.18 12.52 -0.51
N ARG A 268 -3.25 11.97 0.29
CA ARG A 268 -1.92 11.53 -0.21
C ARG A 268 -2.05 10.40 -1.23
N GLN A 269 -2.96 9.44 -1.03
CA GLN A 269 -3.22 8.38 -2.02
C GLN A 269 -3.64 8.97 -3.37
N MET A 270 -4.60 9.88 -3.39
CA MET A 270 -5.03 10.55 -4.63
C MET A 270 -3.92 11.37 -5.28
N THR A 271 -3.11 12.06 -4.48
CA THR A 271 -1.92 12.79 -4.99
C THR A 271 -0.93 11.84 -5.65
N TRP A 272 -0.72 10.66 -5.07
CA TRP A 272 0.15 9.63 -5.65
C TRP A 272 -0.38 9.12 -6.99
N PHE A 273 -1.67 8.76 -7.06
CA PHE A 273 -2.27 8.24 -8.28
C PHE A 273 -2.27 9.27 -9.41
N ARG A 274 -2.58 10.53 -9.14
CA ARG A 274 -2.41 11.63 -10.11
C ARG A 274 -0.94 11.84 -10.48
N GLY A 275 -0.03 11.57 -9.57
CA GLY A 275 1.40 11.54 -9.85
C GLY A 275 1.79 10.41 -10.80
N MET A 276 1.16 9.24 -10.73
CA MET A 276 1.37 8.13 -11.66
C MET A 276 0.99 8.54 -13.09
N GLU A 277 -0.12 9.28 -13.29
CA GLU A 277 -0.48 9.81 -14.61
C GLU A 277 0.61 10.71 -15.19
N ARG A 278 1.16 11.62 -14.38
CA ARG A 278 2.29 12.48 -14.80
C ARG A 278 3.56 11.69 -15.13
N ARG A 279 3.70 10.48 -14.55
CA ARG A 279 4.81 9.54 -14.83
C ARG A 279 4.50 8.56 -15.97
N GLY A 280 3.42 8.83 -16.75
CA GLY A 280 3.09 8.12 -17.98
C GLY A 280 2.14 6.93 -17.83
N PHE A 281 1.53 6.71 -16.67
CA PHE A 281 0.48 5.70 -16.54
C PHE A 281 -0.85 6.22 -17.07
N GLN A 282 -1.54 5.43 -17.87
CA GLN A 282 -2.91 5.71 -18.27
C GLN A 282 -3.86 5.13 -17.23
N ILE A 283 -4.64 6.01 -16.57
CA ILE A 283 -5.62 5.63 -15.55
C ILE A 283 -7.01 5.98 -16.05
N HIS A 284 -7.88 4.99 -16.11
CA HIS A 284 -9.29 5.16 -16.47
C HIS A 284 -10.10 5.42 -15.20
N TRP A 285 -10.47 6.68 -14.98
CA TRP A 285 -11.19 7.06 -13.76
C TRP A 285 -12.66 6.70 -13.83
N LEU A 286 -13.11 5.94 -12.83
CA LEU A 286 -14.49 5.46 -12.67
C LEU A 286 -15.14 6.15 -11.49
N ASN A 287 -16.29 6.79 -11.72
CA ASN A 287 -17.06 7.43 -10.67
C ASN A 287 -17.66 6.38 -9.72
N THR A 288 -17.38 6.50 -8.43
CA THR A 288 -17.84 5.55 -7.41
C THR A 288 -19.35 5.62 -7.13
N SER A 289 -20.04 6.67 -7.54
CA SER A 289 -21.50 6.81 -7.38
C SER A 289 -22.32 5.92 -8.31
N LEU A 290 -21.70 5.39 -9.37
CA LEU A 290 -22.37 4.47 -10.29
C LEU A 290 -22.78 3.17 -9.59
N PRO A 291 -23.91 2.54 -9.95
CA PRO A 291 -24.26 1.21 -9.54
C PRO A 291 -23.18 0.17 -9.91
N MET A 292 -23.09 -0.93 -9.17
CA MET A 292 -22.06 -1.94 -9.40
C MET A 292 -22.10 -2.49 -10.83
N ASP A 293 -23.28 -2.76 -11.37
CA ASP A 293 -23.43 -3.29 -12.74
C ASP A 293 -22.88 -2.34 -13.80
N GLU A 294 -23.06 -1.02 -13.61
CA GLU A 294 -22.50 -0.02 -14.53
C GLU A 294 -20.97 0.07 -14.42
N LYS A 295 -20.44 -0.06 -13.21
CA LYS A 295 -18.98 -0.16 -13.00
C LYS A 295 -18.38 -1.37 -13.71
N ILE A 296 -19.05 -2.50 -13.63
CA ILE A 296 -18.63 -3.74 -14.32
C ILE A 296 -18.69 -3.54 -15.84
N LYS A 297 -19.79 -3.01 -16.39
CA LYS A 297 -19.91 -2.72 -17.82
C LYS A 297 -18.83 -1.77 -18.31
N PHE A 298 -18.49 -0.75 -17.51
CA PHE A 298 -17.37 0.15 -17.83
C PHE A 298 -16.04 -0.62 -17.93
N ALA A 299 -15.74 -1.48 -16.96
CA ALA A 299 -14.53 -2.30 -17.01
C ALA A 299 -14.52 -3.26 -18.22
N GLU A 300 -15.64 -3.91 -18.51
CA GLU A 300 -15.79 -4.81 -19.67
C GLU A 300 -15.61 -4.06 -21.00
N SER A 301 -16.09 -2.82 -21.11
CA SER A 301 -15.92 -1.99 -22.32
C SER A 301 -14.44 -1.65 -22.60
N LEU A 302 -13.65 -1.44 -21.55
CA LEU A 302 -12.22 -1.22 -21.68
C LEU A 302 -11.48 -2.50 -22.10
N LEU A 303 -11.89 -3.65 -21.60
CA LEU A 303 -11.31 -4.95 -21.97
C LEU A 303 -11.63 -5.36 -23.41
N GLY A 304 -12.79 -4.98 -23.92
CA GLY A 304 -13.18 -5.28 -25.32
C GLY A 304 -12.49 -4.39 -26.36
N ASN A 305 -12.09 -3.18 -25.97
CA ASN A 305 -11.38 -2.24 -26.83
C ASN A 305 -9.86 -2.48 -26.89
N ASP A 306 -9.32 -3.01 -25.83
CA ASP A 306 -7.91 -3.42 -25.77
C ASP A 306 -7.84 -4.94 -25.98
N ASN A 307 -7.26 -5.39 -27.10
CA ASN A 307 -6.90 -6.80 -27.33
C ASN A 307 -5.84 -7.30 -26.33
N ILE A 308 -6.04 -7.06 -25.03
CA ILE A 308 -5.07 -7.29 -23.93
C ILE A 308 -5.25 -8.69 -23.28
N ILE A 309 -6.14 -9.51 -23.81
CA ILE A 309 -6.25 -10.92 -23.41
C ILE A 309 -5.71 -11.79 -24.54
N ASN A 310 -4.39 -11.75 -24.73
CA ASN A 310 -3.60 -12.78 -25.40
C ASN A 310 -2.19 -12.80 -24.82
#